data_cd8778ba9418b798f65cb776614a672b
#
_entry.id   cd8778ba9418b798f65cb776614a672b
#
_cell.length_a   1.000
_cell.length_b   1.000
_cell.length_c   1.000
_cell.angle_alpha   90.00
_cell.angle_beta   90.00
_cell.angle_gamma   90.00
#
_symmetry.space_group_name_H-M   'P 1'
#
loop_
_entity.id
_entity.type
_entity.pdbx_description
1 polymer ?
#
loop_
_entity_poly.entity_id
_entity_poly.type
_entity_poly.pdbx_seq_one_letter_code
_entity_poly.pdbx_strand_id
1 'polypeptide(L)'
;METKSATDLKLELATRRACLLLPADTPEKRRLDRRVTKGTACMPYPGAYALAEPYNKLNPRAKARMTLKAIHALHPNWTFCSFSAAVAHGLQVPRALLAPVHIAISPTESRRKKPGHVACHTDHGGSRVITDGMPCTCLLQTLLDCLCATGFRYGLAIVDSALHYHLTTHEELARHFADHGKGRRGIRQARQTLTYADGRSENGGESIVRAVIIELGFQTPELQIEIEDPMNPGAPKRSDMGWRLPNGRYILVELDGLSKYLSTNARTHEEPSVYQAVRTMRAERLRESHLNLTGATILRLSFAQALDADYLFRLLSTAGVPLNKETSS
;
A
#
# COMPACT_ATOMS: atom_id res chain seq x y z
N MET A 1 -35.37 22.69 10.70
CA MET A 1 -34.67 21.57 10.01
C MET A 1 -34.73 21.86 8.53
N GLU A 2 -33.60 22.22 7.92
CA GLU A 2 -33.54 22.35 6.45
C GLU A 2 -33.80 20.99 5.78
N THR A 3 -34.77 20.93 4.91
CA THR A 3 -35.08 19.71 4.15
C THR A 3 -33.92 19.41 3.22
N LYS A 4 -33.21 18.32 3.45
CA LYS A 4 -32.08 17.89 2.57
C LYS A 4 -32.58 17.72 1.13
N SER A 5 -31.85 18.29 0.16
CA SER A 5 -32.18 18.09 -1.24
C SER A 5 -31.97 16.62 -1.67
N ALA A 6 -32.63 16.19 -2.74
CA ALA A 6 -32.45 14.87 -3.32
C ALA A 6 -30.98 14.58 -3.67
N THR A 7 -30.22 15.60 -4.10
CA THR A 7 -28.78 15.52 -4.40
C THR A 7 -27.95 15.29 -3.13
N ASP A 8 -28.36 15.87 -1.98
CA ASP A 8 -27.68 15.64 -0.69
C ASP A 8 -27.84 14.20 -0.24
N LEU A 9 -29.05 13.66 -0.33
CA LEU A 9 -29.32 12.27 0.03
C LEU A 9 -28.53 11.28 -0.83
N LYS A 10 -28.41 11.57 -2.14
CA LYS A 10 -27.59 10.74 -3.06
C LYS A 10 -26.11 10.79 -2.71
N LEU A 11 -25.54 11.95 -2.38
CA LEU A 11 -24.14 12.07 -1.95
C LEU A 11 -23.87 11.34 -0.64
N GLU A 12 -24.79 11.45 0.33
CA GLU A 12 -24.68 10.70 1.59
C GLU A 12 -24.75 9.19 1.37
N LEU A 13 -25.67 8.75 0.50
CA LEU A 13 -25.79 7.32 0.16
C LEU A 13 -24.52 6.81 -0.55
N ALA A 14 -23.96 7.58 -1.50
CA ALA A 14 -22.73 7.25 -2.16
C ALA A 14 -21.57 7.16 -1.16
N THR A 15 -21.48 8.09 -0.20
CA THR A 15 -20.49 8.07 0.88
C THR A 15 -20.61 6.81 1.74
N ARG A 16 -21.83 6.45 2.17
CA ARG A 16 -22.08 5.22 2.96
C ARG A 16 -21.72 3.95 2.20
N ARG A 17 -21.86 3.93 0.87
CA ARG A 17 -21.52 2.81 0.00
C ARG A 17 -20.05 2.80 -0.44
N ALA A 18 -19.23 3.74 0.05
CA ALA A 18 -17.86 3.94 -0.37
C ALA A 18 -17.70 4.00 -1.90
N CYS A 19 -18.57 4.78 -2.57
CA CYS A 19 -18.52 5.02 -4.01
C CYS A 19 -18.63 6.51 -4.32
N LEU A 20 -18.30 6.90 -5.56
CA LEU A 20 -18.52 8.26 -6.07
C LEU A 20 -19.90 8.35 -6.70
N LEU A 21 -20.54 9.50 -6.55
CA LEU A 21 -21.82 9.81 -7.21
C LEU A 21 -21.58 10.19 -8.66
N LEU A 22 -22.20 9.48 -9.58
CA LEU A 22 -22.29 9.87 -10.99
C LEU A 22 -23.63 10.57 -11.21
N PRO A 23 -23.66 11.81 -11.77
CA PRO A 23 -24.91 12.53 -12.01
C PRO A 23 -25.76 11.82 -13.07
N ALA A 24 -27.04 11.74 -12.83
CA ALA A 24 -27.99 11.12 -13.76
C ALA A 24 -28.29 12.02 -14.99
N ASP A 25 -28.19 13.34 -14.80
CA ASP A 25 -28.55 14.35 -15.81
C ASP A 25 -27.70 15.63 -15.68
N THR A 26 -27.85 16.53 -16.69
CA THR A 26 -27.15 17.82 -16.72
C THR A 26 -27.56 18.75 -15.56
N PRO A 27 -28.83 18.88 -15.17
CA PRO A 27 -29.26 19.65 -14.01
C PRO A 27 -28.60 19.17 -12.69
N GLU A 28 -28.52 17.85 -12.47
CA GLU A 28 -27.84 17.29 -11.29
C GLU A 28 -26.35 17.60 -11.32
N LYS A 29 -25.69 17.42 -12.48
CA LYS A 29 -24.29 17.79 -12.68
C LYS A 29 -24.02 19.25 -12.30
N ARG A 30 -24.82 20.19 -12.78
CA ARG A 30 -24.68 21.62 -12.46
C ARG A 30 -24.86 21.92 -10.97
N ARG A 31 -25.74 21.19 -10.27
CA ARG A 31 -25.89 21.29 -8.81
C ARG A 31 -24.64 20.80 -8.08
N LEU A 32 -24.07 19.68 -8.51
CA LEU A 32 -22.85 19.10 -7.96
C LEU A 32 -21.63 20.01 -8.24
N ASP A 33 -21.50 20.56 -9.44
CA ASP A 33 -20.42 21.51 -9.78
C ASP A 33 -20.46 22.75 -8.87
N ARG A 34 -21.66 23.30 -8.60
CA ARG A 34 -21.81 24.41 -7.64
C ARG A 34 -21.40 24.04 -6.22
N ARG A 35 -21.62 22.80 -5.80
CA ARG A 35 -21.18 22.32 -4.48
C ARG A 35 -19.65 22.14 -4.42
N VAL A 36 -19.03 21.74 -5.52
CA VAL A 36 -17.55 21.71 -5.63
C VAL A 36 -17.00 23.12 -5.49
N THR A 37 -17.58 24.12 -6.18
CA THR A 37 -17.18 25.52 -6.04
C THR A 37 -17.34 26.04 -4.60
N LYS A 38 -18.38 25.59 -3.87
CA LYS A 38 -18.61 25.94 -2.46
C LYS A 38 -17.73 25.13 -1.47
N GLY A 39 -16.93 24.17 -1.94
CA GLY A 39 -16.09 23.32 -1.11
C GLY A 39 -16.81 22.22 -0.31
N THR A 40 -18.15 22.08 -0.47
CA THR A 40 -18.94 21.04 0.23
C THR A 40 -18.90 19.67 -0.46
N ALA A 41 -18.53 19.64 -1.74
CA ALA A 41 -18.23 18.42 -2.49
C ALA A 41 -16.86 18.53 -3.17
N CYS A 42 -16.33 17.41 -3.63
CA CYS A 42 -15.14 17.33 -4.49
C CYS A 42 -15.45 16.47 -5.71
N MET A 43 -14.64 16.61 -6.75
CA MET A 43 -14.73 15.85 -7.99
C MET A 43 -13.42 15.10 -8.23
N PRO A 44 -13.25 13.91 -7.60
CA PRO A 44 -12.01 13.12 -7.70
C PRO A 44 -11.66 12.66 -9.12
N TYR A 45 -12.66 12.51 -9.96
CA TYR A 45 -12.54 12.18 -11.37
C TYR A 45 -13.60 12.97 -12.17
N PRO A 46 -13.32 13.36 -13.41
CA PRO A 46 -14.30 14.10 -14.23
C PRO A 46 -15.67 13.41 -14.26
N GLY A 47 -16.69 14.14 -13.79
CA GLY A 47 -18.05 13.62 -13.71
C GLY A 47 -18.36 12.67 -12.53
N ALA A 48 -17.46 12.52 -11.58
CA ALA A 48 -17.67 11.68 -10.39
C ALA A 48 -17.44 12.50 -9.11
N TYR A 49 -18.41 12.51 -8.20
CA TYR A 49 -18.49 13.43 -7.07
C TYR A 49 -18.54 12.71 -5.73
N ALA A 50 -18.02 13.35 -4.69
CA ALA A 50 -18.11 12.91 -3.30
C ALA A 50 -18.36 14.10 -2.37
N LEU A 51 -18.85 13.83 -1.15
CA LEU A 51 -18.79 14.81 -0.06
C LEU A 51 -17.33 15.10 0.28
N ALA A 52 -16.95 16.38 0.33
CA ALA A 52 -15.54 16.79 0.47
C ALA A 52 -14.92 16.31 1.78
N GLU A 53 -15.59 16.55 2.91
CA GLU A 53 -15.05 16.26 4.23
C GLU A 53 -14.84 14.75 4.46
N PRO A 54 -15.84 13.85 4.27
CA PRO A 54 -15.60 12.40 4.42
C PRO A 54 -14.59 11.86 3.41
N TYR A 55 -14.62 12.33 2.15
CA TYR A 55 -13.68 11.87 1.13
C TYR A 55 -12.23 12.27 1.47
N ASN A 56 -12.01 13.49 1.95
CA ASN A 56 -10.67 13.98 2.28
C ASN A 56 -10.02 13.20 3.42
N LYS A 57 -10.81 12.66 4.35
CA LYS A 57 -10.35 11.81 5.46
C LYS A 57 -9.95 10.39 5.03
N LEU A 58 -10.35 9.93 3.85
CA LEU A 58 -10.00 8.61 3.36
C LEU A 58 -8.50 8.49 3.07
N ASN A 59 -7.95 7.31 3.30
CA ASN A 59 -6.58 7.00 2.88
C ASN A 59 -6.47 6.96 1.34
N PRO A 60 -5.25 7.17 0.78
CA PRO A 60 -5.05 7.27 -0.66
C PRO A 60 -5.56 6.06 -1.47
N ARG A 61 -5.42 4.84 -0.94
CA ARG A 61 -5.88 3.61 -1.61
C ARG A 61 -7.40 3.51 -1.67
N ALA A 62 -8.10 3.87 -0.59
CA ALA A 62 -9.56 3.94 -0.58
C ALA A 62 -10.07 4.94 -1.61
N LYS A 63 -9.44 6.13 -1.71
CA LYS A 63 -9.72 7.13 -2.74
C LYS A 63 -9.52 6.56 -4.15
N ALA A 64 -8.40 5.92 -4.41
CA ALA A 64 -8.10 5.29 -5.69
C ALA A 64 -9.13 4.22 -6.05
N ARG A 65 -9.48 3.33 -5.11
CA ARG A 65 -10.49 2.27 -5.30
C ARG A 65 -11.87 2.85 -5.66
N MET A 66 -12.32 3.89 -4.96
CA MET A 66 -13.58 4.58 -5.29
C MET A 66 -13.54 5.20 -6.69
N THR A 67 -12.40 5.78 -7.06
CA THR A 67 -12.19 6.37 -8.40
C THR A 67 -12.23 5.30 -9.48
N LEU A 68 -11.58 4.15 -9.29
CA LEU A 68 -11.63 3.04 -10.25
C LEU A 68 -13.05 2.52 -10.46
N LYS A 69 -13.85 2.37 -9.40
CA LYS A 69 -15.28 1.98 -9.50
C LYS A 69 -16.09 2.99 -10.31
N ALA A 70 -15.89 4.29 -10.11
CA ALA A 70 -16.55 5.32 -10.88
C ALA A 70 -16.12 5.29 -12.35
N ILE A 71 -14.84 5.11 -12.63
CA ILE A 71 -14.30 4.97 -13.99
C ILE A 71 -14.89 3.74 -14.68
N HIS A 72 -14.98 2.60 -13.98
CA HIS A 72 -15.62 1.41 -14.55
C HIS A 72 -17.09 1.66 -14.90
N ALA A 73 -17.84 2.35 -14.06
CA ALA A 73 -19.22 2.71 -14.35
C ALA A 73 -19.36 3.64 -15.57
N LEU A 74 -18.39 4.53 -15.80
CA LEU A 74 -18.33 5.42 -16.97
C LEU A 74 -17.79 4.70 -18.23
N HIS A 75 -16.92 3.71 -18.05
CA HIS A 75 -16.21 3.00 -19.11
C HIS A 75 -16.23 1.49 -18.85
N PRO A 76 -17.40 0.81 -18.95
CA PRO A 76 -17.56 -0.58 -18.54
C PRO A 76 -16.70 -1.57 -19.35
N ASN A 77 -16.27 -1.19 -20.54
CA ASN A 77 -15.42 -2.03 -21.41
C ASN A 77 -13.91 -1.92 -21.11
N TRP A 78 -13.51 -1.04 -20.16
CA TRP A 78 -12.10 -0.91 -19.82
C TRP A 78 -11.67 -2.05 -18.89
N THR A 79 -10.54 -2.66 -19.21
CA THR A 79 -9.87 -3.63 -18.32
C THR A 79 -8.74 -2.93 -17.58
N PHE A 80 -8.78 -2.90 -16.26
CA PHE A 80 -7.68 -2.37 -15.47
C PHE A 80 -6.50 -3.33 -15.47
N CYS A 81 -5.28 -2.79 -15.43
CA CYS A 81 -4.04 -3.55 -15.39
C CYS A 81 -3.01 -2.85 -14.47
N SER A 82 -1.85 -3.46 -14.29
CA SER A 82 -0.74 -2.88 -13.52
C SER A 82 -1.20 -2.33 -12.16
N PHE A 83 -0.79 -1.13 -11.75
CA PHE A 83 -1.11 -0.57 -10.44
C PHE A 83 -2.61 -0.37 -10.19
N SER A 84 -3.41 -0.10 -11.20
CA SER A 84 -4.87 0.00 -11.05
C SER A 84 -5.52 -1.36 -10.76
N ALA A 85 -5.09 -2.41 -11.44
CA ALA A 85 -5.52 -3.77 -11.11
C ALA A 85 -5.02 -4.20 -9.72
N ALA A 86 -3.78 -3.83 -9.35
CA ALA A 86 -3.24 -4.09 -8.01
C ALA A 86 -4.10 -3.47 -6.89
N VAL A 87 -4.60 -2.23 -7.09
CA VAL A 87 -5.57 -1.59 -6.17
C VAL A 87 -6.88 -2.38 -6.12
N ALA A 88 -7.41 -2.83 -7.27
CA ALA A 88 -8.63 -3.64 -7.32
C ALA A 88 -8.47 -4.99 -6.62
N HIS A 89 -7.29 -5.65 -6.77
CA HIS A 89 -6.93 -6.87 -6.04
C HIS A 89 -6.70 -6.66 -4.53
N GLY A 90 -6.78 -5.42 -4.03
CA GLY A 90 -6.60 -5.11 -2.61
C GLY A 90 -5.15 -5.00 -2.16
N LEU A 91 -4.19 -4.98 -3.10
CA LEU A 91 -2.77 -4.92 -2.76
C LEU A 91 -2.35 -3.56 -2.19
N GLN A 92 -1.24 -3.56 -1.47
CA GLN A 92 -0.70 -2.35 -0.84
C GLN A 92 0.14 -1.52 -1.82
N VAL A 93 -0.54 -0.87 -2.77
CA VAL A 93 0.09 0.00 -3.76
C VAL A 93 0.54 1.31 -3.09
N PRO A 94 1.83 1.69 -3.18
CA PRO A 94 2.33 2.97 -2.68
C PRO A 94 1.64 4.17 -3.31
N ARG A 95 1.45 5.24 -2.52
CA ARG A 95 0.73 6.46 -2.95
C ARG A 95 1.25 7.03 -4.28
N ALA A 96 2.55 7.02 -4.50
CA ALA A 96 3.18 7.54 -5.72
C ALA A 96 2.75 6.79 -7.00
N LEU A 97 2.22 5.57 -6.88
CA LEU A 97 1.82 4.71 -8.00
C LEU A 97 0.29 4.67 -8.22
N LEU A 98 -0.49 5.40 -7.42
CA LEU A 98 -1.96 5.40 -7.53
C LEU A 98 -2.50 6.23 -8.70
N ALA A 99 -1.66 7.02 -9.34
CA ALA A 99 -1.97 7.78 -10.54
C ALA A 99 -0.78 7.68 -11.51
N PRO A 100 -1.04 7.67 -12.84
CA PRO A 100 -2.34 7.66 -13.53
C PRO A 100 -3.13 6.36 -13.37
N VAL A 101 -4.35 6.32 -13.93
CA VAL A 101 -5.12 5.07 -14.04
C VAL A 101 -4.55 4.21 -15.16
N HIS A 102 -4.34 2.94 -14.91
CA HIS A 102 -3.74 1.99 -15.83
C HIS A 102 -4.79 1.05 -16.45
N ILE A 103 -4.89 1.02 -17.78
CA ILE A 103 -5.79 0.14 -18.51
C ILE A 103 -5.05 -0.67 -19.57
N ALA A 104 -5.53 -1.89 -19.81
CA ALA A 104 -5.09 -2.73 -20.91
C ALA A 104 -5.92 -2.40 -22.16
N ILE A 105 -5.24 -2.19 -23.29
CA ILE A 105 -5.85 -1.94 -24.59
C ILE A 105 -5.35 -2.97 -25.60
N SER A 106 -6.20 -3.34 -26.58
CA SER A 106 -5.76 -4.21 -27.66
C SER A 106 -4.66 -3.53 -28.52
N PRO A 107 -3.80 -4.27 -29.20
CA PRO A 107 -2.76 -3.70 -30.08
C PRO A 107 -3.32 -2.78 -31.17
N THR A 108 -4.57 -3.01 -31.60
CA THR A 108 -5.26 -2.23 -32.64
C THR A 108 -5.97 -1.00 -32.09
N GLU A 109 -6.11 -0.87 -30.77
CA GLU A 109 -6.83 0.24 -30.15
C GLU A 109 -5.94 1.49 -30.04
N SER A 110 -6.48 2.67 -30.44
CA SER A 110 -5.74 3.92 -30.42
C SER A 110 -5.57 4.49 -29.01
N ARG A 111 -4.33 4.69 -28.58
CA ARG A 111 -3.99 5.39 -27.32
C ARG A 111 -4.37 6.86 -27.35
N ARG A 112 -4.34 7.51 -28.51
CA ARG A 112 -4.64 8.95 -28.66
C ARG A 112 -6.08 9.34 -28.33
N LYS A 113 -7.01 8.36 -28.31
CA LYS A 113 -8.42 8.56 -27.95
C LYS A 113 -8.67 8.48 -26.45
N LYS A 114 -7.64 8.24 -25.62
CA LYS A 114 -7.80 8.10 -24.17
C LYS A 114 -7.46 9.42 -23.46
N PRO A 115 -8.13 9.73 -22.33
CA PRO A 115 -7.80 10.89 -21.52
C PRO A 115 -6.35 10.91 -21.06
N GLY A 116 -5.74 12.08 -20.91
CA GLY A 116 -4.31 12.23 -20.55
C GLY A 116 -3.94 11.71 -19.14
N HIS A 117 -4.92 11.47 -18.28
CA HIS A 117 -4.74 10.88 -16.94
C HIS A 117 -4.85 9.34 -16.94
N VAL A 118 -4.90 8.71 -18.11
CA VAL A 118 -4.96 7.25 -18.29
C VAL A 118 -3.69 6.76 -18.97
N ALA A 119 -3.00 5.82 -18.33
CA ALA A 119 -1.86 5.10 -18.91
C ALA A 119 -2.37 3.82 -19.62
N CYS A 120 -2.08 3.72 -20.91
CA CYS A 120 -2.48 2.59 -21.73
C CYS A 120 -1.34 1.59 -21.88
N HIS A 121 -1.60 0.33 -21.57
CA HIS A 121 -0.69 -0.79 -21.75
C HIS A 121 -1.23 -1.73 -22.83
N THR A 122 -0.35 -2.20 -23.70
CA THR A 122 -0.75 -3.20 -24.71
C THR A 122 -1.10 -4.51 -24.01
N ASP A 123 -2.29 -5.02 -24.28
CA ASP A 123 -2.73 -6.33 -23.79
C ASP A 123 -2.03 -7.43 -24.62
N HIS A 124 -1.31 -8.28 -23.94
CA HIS A 124 -0.61 -9.42 -24.54
C HIS A 124 -1.40 -10.73 -24.44
N GLY A 125 -2.72 -10.67 -24.23
CA GLY A 125 -3.61 -11.84 -24.21
C GLY A 125 -3.65 -12.58 -22.88
N GLY A 126 -3.31 -11.91 -21.76
CA GLY A 126 -3.41 -12.49 -20.43
C GLY A 126 -4.85 -12.71 -19.96
N SER A 127 -5.04 -13.61 -18.99
CA SER A 127 -6.34 -13.89 -18.38
C SER A 127 -6.93 -12.64 -17.73
N ARG A 128 -8.21 -12.40 -18.02
CA ARG A 128 -9.00 -11.33 -17.39
C ARG A 128 -9.90 -11.90 -16.31
N VAL A 129 -10.04 -11.19 -15.23
CA VAL A 129 -10.89 -11.58 -14.09
C VAL A 129 -11.76 -10.40 -13.67
N ILE A 130 -12.86 -10.70 -13.00
CA ILE A 130 -13.66 -9.66 -12.34
C ILE A 130 -13.18 -9.58 -10.88
N THR A 131 -12.62 -8.44 -10.51
CA THR A 131 -12.11 -8.20 -9.15
C THR A 131 -12.74 -6.93 -8.61
N ASP A 132 -13.34 -7.00 -7.42
CA ASP A 132 -14.08 -5.88 -6.81
C ASP A 132 -15.16 -5.30 -7.74
N GLY A 133 -15.77 -6.16 -8.58
CA GLY A 133 -16.79 -5.81 -9.57
C GLY A 133 -16.24 -5.17 -10.86
N MET A 134 -14.93 -5.13 -11.07
CA MET A 134 -14.27 -4.48 -12.22
C MET A 134 -13.46 -5.47 -13.04
N PRO A 135 -13.46 -5.38 -14.39
CA PRO A 135 -12.58 -6.17 -15.24
C PRO A 135 -11.11 -5.79 -15.02
N CYS A 136 -10.28 -6.76 -14.63
CA CYS A 136 -8.86 -6.59 -14.35
C CYS A 136 -8.02 -7.69 -15.01
N THR A 137 -6.73 -7.44 -15.18
CA THR A 137 -5.75 -8.52 -15.39
C THR A 137 -5.73 -9.44 -14.18
N CYS A 138 -5.50 -10.76 -14.39
CA CYS A 138 -5.37 -11.71 -13.28
C CYS A 138 -4.24 -11.29 -12.31
N LEU A 139 -4.29 -11.77 -11.08
CA LEU A 139 -3.36 -11.36 -10.01
C LEU A 139 -1.88 -11.55 -10.40
N LEU A 140 -1.52 -12.74 -10.91
CA LEU A 140 -0.12 -13.06 -11.25
C LEU A 140 0.41 -12.14 -12.37
N GLN A 141 -0.41 -11.88 -13.40
CA GLN A 141 -0.06 -10.95 -14.46
C GLN A 141 0.05 -9.51 -13.93
N THR A 142 -0.87 -9.11 -13.05
CA THR A 142 -0.85 -7.79 -12.38
C THR A 142 0.45 -7.60 -11.58
N LEU A 143 0.88 -8.60 -10.82
CA LEU A 143 2.13 -8.54 -10.04
C LEU A 143 3.35 -8.49 -10.96
N LEU A 144 3.40 -9.28 -12.02
CA LEU A 144 4.47 -9.22 -13.02
C LEU A 144 4.55 -7.82 -13.64
N ASP A 145 3.42 -7.23 -14.03
CA ASP A 145 3.37 -5.88 -14.61
C ASP A 145 3.86 -4.82 -13.62
N CYS A 146 3.40 -4.89 -12.37
CA CYS A 146 3.80 -3.96 -11.32
C CYS A 146 5.30 -4.04 -11.03
N LEU A 147 5.84 -5.24 -10.83
CA LEU A 147 7.25 -5.43 -10.48
C LEU A 147 8.19 -5.07 -11.64
N CYS A 148 7.75 -5.28 -12.88
CA CYS A 148 8.50 -4.83 -14.06
C CYS A 148 8.47 -3.31 -14.25
N ALA A 149 7.44 -2.61 -13.77
CA ALA A 149 7.22 -1.19 -13.99
C ALA A 149 7.72 -0.28 -12.86
N THR A 150 8.14 -0.84 -11.71
CA THR A 150 8.55 -0.05 -10.54
C THR A 150 9.91 -0.49 -9.99
N GLY A 151 10.52 0.36 -9.15
CA GLY A 151 11.75 0.05 -8.44
C GLY A 151 11.54 -0.93 -7.27
N PHE A 152 12.65 -1.42 -6.72
CA PHE A 152 12.70 -2.45 -5.68
C PHE A 152 11.81 -2.15 -4.48
N ARG A 153 11.91 -0.94 -3.90
CA ARG A 153 11.16 -0.55 -2.69
C ARG A 153 9.64 -0.69 -2.85
N TYR A 154 9.12 -0.16 -3.94
CA TYR A 154 7.67 -0.19 -4.19
C TYR A 154 7.20 -1.56 -4.69
N GLY A 155 8.03 -2.24 -5.48
CA GLY A 155 7.77 -3.61 -5.91
C GLY A 155 7.64 -4.54 -4.72
N LEU A 156 8.55 -4.42 -3.74
CA LEU A 156 8.53 -5.24 -2.53
C LEU A 156 7.24 -5.03 -1.73
N ALA A 157 6.81 -3.77 -1.52
CA ALA A 157 5.56 -3.47 -0.83
C ALA A 157 4.32 -4.10 -1.50
N ILE A 158 4.31 -4.15 -2.84
CA ILE A 158 3.19 -4.73 -3.60
C ILE A 158 3.20 -6.25 -3.48
N VAL A 159 4.36 -6.91 -3.71
CA VAL A 159 4.42 -8.38 -3.68
C VAL A 159 4.29 -8.95 -2.28
N ASP A 160 4.89 -8.32 -1.27
CA ASP A 160 4.73 -8.72 0.12
C ASP A 160 3.27 -8.71 0.54
N SER A 161 2.50 -7.68 0.12
CA SER A 161 1.08 -7.62 0.44
C SER A 161 0.27 -8.75 -0.20
N ALA A 162 0.66 -9.23 -1.40
CA ALA A 162 0.01 -10.36 -2.04
C ALA A 162 0.28 -11.67 -1.27
N LEU A 163 1.51 -11.85 -0.80
CA LEU A 163 1.90 -13.00 0.04
C LEU A 163 1.26 -12.92 1.43
N HIS A 164 1.26 -11.74 2.04
CA HIS A 164 0.66 -11.49 3.37
C HIS A 164 -0.83 -11.84 3.42
N TYR A 165 -1.57 -11.44 2.38
CA TYR A 165 -3.00 -11.75 2.26
C TYR A 165 -3.28 -13.16 1.71
N HIS A 166 -2.24 -14.00 1.54
CA HIS A 166 -2.34 -15.37 1.00
C HIS A 166 -3.07 -15.45 -0.35
N LEU A 167 -2.90 -14.41 -1.19
CA LEU A 167 -3.52 -14.36 -2.51
C LEU A 167 -2.75 -15.18 -3.55
N THR A 168 -1.49 -15.48 -3.30
CA THR A 168 -0.59 -16.27 -4.12
C THR A 168 0.56 -16.80 -3.28
N THR A 169 1.38 -17.70 -3.85
CA THR A 169 2.61 -18.19 -3.23
C THR A 169 3.85 -17.72 -3.99
N HIS A 170 5.02 -17.85 -3.35
CA HIS A 170 6.30 -17.52 -3.99
C HIS A 170 6.55 -18.41 -5.22
N GLU A 171 6.20 -19.70 -5.14
CA GLU A 171 6.37 -20.67 -6.21
C GLU A 171 5.49 -20.34 -7.42
N GLU A 172 4.24 -19.94 -7.21
CA GLU A 172 3.32 -19.51 -8.28
C GLU A 172 3.85 -18.29 -9.00
N LEU A 173 4.36 -17.29 -8.24
CA LEU A 173 4.96 -16.08 -8.78
C LEU A 173 6.22 -16.41 -9.58
N ALA A 174 7.13 -17.21 -9.03
CA ALA A 174 8.38 -17.61 -9.69
C ALA A 174 8.10 -18.33 -11.01
N ARG A 175 7.15 -19.25 -11.02
CA ARG A 175 6.70 -19.97 -12.22
C ARG A 175 6.12 -19.01 -13.25
N HIS A 176 5.17 -18.15 -12.85
CA HIS A 176 4.56 -17.18 -13.75
C HIS A 176 5.60 -16.22 -14.35
N PHE A 177 6.60 -15.77 -13.56
CA PHE A 177 7.67 -14.91 -14.05
C PHE A 177 8.66 -15.62 -14.98
N ALA A 178 8.85 -16.93 -14.81
CA ALA A 178 9.62 -17.75 -15.74
C ALA A 178 8.91 -17.83 -17.10
N ASP A 179 7.61 -18.16 -17.08
CA ASP A 179 6.80 -18.42 -18.28
C ASP A 179 6.47 -17.15 -19.07
N HIS A 180 6.13 -16.04 -18.39
CA HIS A 180 5.59 -14.82 -19.00
C HIS A 180 6.52 -13.61 -18.94
N GLY A 181 7.66 -13.73 -18.26
CA GLY A 181 8.59 -12.61 -18.06
C GLY A 181 9.67 -12.48 -19.13
N LYS A 182 9.89 -13.51 -19.96
CA LYS A 182 10.98 -13.50 -20.97
C LYS A 182 10.84 -12.32 -21.93
N GLY A 183 11.93 -11.56 -22.11
CA GLY A 183 11.97 -10.42 -23.02
C GLY A 183 11.27 -9.15 -22.49
N ARG A 184 10.62 -9.18 -21.33
CA ARG A 184 9.98 -7.98 -20.76
C ARG A 184 11.00 -7.02 -20.17
N ARG A 185 10.81 -5.73 -20.46
CA ARG A 185 11.57 -4.68 -19.80
C ARG A 185 11.31 -4.73 -18.30
N GLY A 186 12.37 -4.66 -17.49
CA GLY A 186 12.27 -4.68 -16.02
C GLY A 186 12.23 -6.07 -15.39
N ILE A 187 12.20 -7.17 -16.16
CA ILE A 187 12.08 -8.55 -15.61
C ILE A 187 13.24 -8.92 -14.68
N ARG A 188 14.47 -8.43 -14.93
CA ARG A 188 15.61 -8.68 -14.03
C ARG A 188 15.33 -8.10 -12.64
N GLN A 189 14.92 -6.84 -12.59
CA GLN A 189 14.50 -6.15 -11.36
C GLN A 189 13.33 -6.88 -10.68
N ALA A 190 12.32 -7.27 -11.44
CA ALA A 190 11.15 -7.97 -10.91
C ALA A 190 11.54 -9.30 -10.25
N ARG A 191 12.41 -10.09 -10.88
CA ARG A 191 12.94 -11.34 -10.31
C ARG A 191 13.78 -11.08 -9.06
N GLN A 192 14.65 -10.09 -9.08
CA GLN A 192 15.41 -9.69 -7.89
C GLN A 192 14.48 -9.26 -6.75
N THR A 193 13.43 -8.49 -7.03
CA THR A 193 12.45 -8.11 -6.01
C THR A 193 11.78 -9.37 -5.42
N LEU A 194 11.43 -10.33 -6.25
CA LEU A 194 10.79 -11.56 -5.81
C LEU A 194 11.70 -12.40 -4.87
N THR A 195 13.02 -12.38 -5.02
CA THR A 195 13.93 -13.10 -4.10
C THR A 195 13.89 -12.56 -2.67
N TYR A 196 13.48 -11.32 -2.49
CA TYR A 196 13.33 -10.68 -1.18
C TYR A 196 11.88 -10.65 -0.68
N ALA A 197 10.92 -11.13 -1.47
CA ALA A 197 9.51 -11.08 -1.11
C ALA A 197 9.21 -11.94 0.13
N ASP A 198 8.46 -11.37 1.09
CA ASP A 198 8.15 -12.02 2.36
C ASP A 198 6.79 -11.55 2.89
N GLY A 199 5.84 -12.46 2.97
CA GLY A 199 4.47 -12.19 3.45
C GLY A 199 4.36 -11.93 4.94
N ARG A 200 5.44 -12.02 5.71
CA ARG A 200 5.45 -11.64 7.14
C ARG A 200 5.41 -10.13 7.34
N SER A 201 5.73 -9.31 6.32
CA SER A 201 5.53 -7.87 6.40
C SER A 201 4.04 -7.54 6.49
N GLU A 202 3.60 -6.86 7.56
CA GLU A 202 2.18 -6.57 7.81
C GLU A 202 1.65 -5.42 6.96
N ASN A 203 2.53 -4.53 6.53
CA ASN A 203 2.15 -3.39 5.72
C ASN A 203 3.24 -2.94 4.74
N GLY A 204 2.83 -2.22 3.69
CA GLY A 204 3.75 -1.76 2.64
C GLY A 204 4.82 -0.78 3.13
N GLY A 205 4.64 -0.14 4.28
CA GLY A 205 5.67 0.72 4.87
C GLY A 205 6.82 -0.08 5.44
N GLU A 206 6.54 -1.15 6.16
CA GLU A 206 7.56 -2.10 6.63
C GLU A 206 8.35 -2.66 5.46
N SER A 207 7.68 -3.09 4.39
CA SER A 207 8.33 -3.58 3.17
C SER A 207 9.24 -2.53 2.53
N ILE A 208 8.81 -1.26 2.45
CA ILE A 208 9.64 -0.17 1.91
C ILE A 208 10.86 0.06 2.77
N VAL A 209 10.73 0.11 4.10
CA VAL A 209 11.86 0.32 5.00
C VAL A 209 12.83 -0.86 4.95
N ARG A 210 12.31 -2.09 4.91
CA ARG A 210 13.13 -3.29 4.68
C ARG A 210 13.91 -3.20 3.37
N ALA A 211 13.29 -2.73 2.30
CA ALA A 211 13.97 -2.54 1.03
C ALA A 211 15.09 -1.49 1.12
N VAL A 212 14.88 -0.37 1.83
CA VAL A 212 15.93 0.65 2.05
C VAL A 212 17.11 0.05 2.82
N ILE A 213 16.85 -0.72 3.86
CA ILE A 213 17.90 -1.41 4.65
C ILE A 213 18.74 -2.33 3.76
N ILE A 214 18.08 -3.12 2.90
CA ILE A 214 18.76 -4.04 1.96
C ILE A 214 19.58 -3.24 0.93
N GLU A 215 19.03 -2.16 0.36
CA GLU A 215 19.74 -1.30 -0.60
C GLU A 215 20.96 -0.60 0.00
N LEU A 216 20.93 -0.30 1.30
CA LEU A 216 22.08 0.23 2.05
C LEU A 216 23.16 -0.81 2.32
N GLY A 217 22.96 -2.07 1.94
CA GLY A 217 23.94 -3.14 2.06
C GLY A 217 23.96 -3.83 3.41
N PHE A 218 23.02 -3.59 4.30
CA PHE A 218 22.89 -4.34 5.55
C PHE A 218 22.31 -5.74 5.31
N GLN A 219 22.60 -6.67 6.22
CA GLN A 219 21.94 -7.96 6.23
C GLN A 219 20.42 -7.77 6.23
N THR A 220 19.71 -8.60 5.45
CA THR A 220 18.25 -8.60 5.43
C THR A 220 17.72 -8.84 6.85
N PRO A 221 16.91 -7.94 7.40
CA PRO A 221 16.33 -8.14 8.71
C PRO A 221 15.32 -9.29 8.70
N GLU A 222 15.24 -10.02 9.81
CA GLU A 222 14.12 -10.91 10.10
C GLU A 222 12.87 -10.05 10.35
N LEU A 223 11.71 -10.52 9.85
CA LEU A 223 10.41 -9.87 10.09
C LEU A 223 9.71 -10.52 11.27
N GLN A 224 8.95 -9.71 12.01
CA GLN A 224 8.08 -10.13 13.09
C GLN A 224 8.83 -10.95 14.16
N ILE A 225 9.99 -10.42 14.61
CA ILE A 225 10.83 -11.09 15.63
C ILE A 225 10.08 -11.13 16.96
N GLU A 226 9.95 -12.33 17.50
CA GLU A 226 9.44 -12.55 18.85
C GLU A 226 10.59 -12.65 19.85
N ILE A 227 10.44 -11.92 20.95
CA ILE A 227 11.37 -11.92 22.08
C ILE A 227 10.57 -12.18 23.34
N GLU A 228 11.03 -13.13 24.15
CA GLU A 228 10.40 -13.42 25.43
C GLU A 228 10.37 -12.18 26.32
N ASP A 229 9.23 -11.89 26.92
CA ASP A 229 9.10 -10.80 27.89
C ASP A 229 9.53 -11.30 29.27
N PRO A 230 10.69 -10.86 29.81
CA PRO A 230 11.18 -11.36 31.09
C PRO A 230 10.25 -11.06 32.26
N MET A 231 9.32 -10.10 32.12
CA MET A 231 8.34 -9.75 33.14
C MET A 231 7.02 -10.48 32.97
N ASN A 232 6.77 -11.12 31.80
CA ASN A 232 5.58 -11.90 31.48
C ASN A 232 5.96 -13.16 30.69
N PRO A 233 6.54 -14.19 31.34
CA PRO A 233 6.91 -15.43 30.68
C PRO A 233 5.74 -16.06 29.93
N GLY A 234 5.94 -16.52 28.70
CA GLY A 234 4.89 -17.07 27.84
C GLY A 234 4.05 -16.04 27.07
N ALA A 235 4.39 -14.75 27.18
CA ALA A 235 3.75 -13.67 26.43
C ALA A 235 4.83 -12.87 25.66
N PRO A 236 5.41 -13.44 24.59
CA PRO A 236 6.51 -12.81 23.87
C PRO A 236 6.10 -11.46 23.27
N LYS A 237 7.04 -10.56 23.15
CA LYS A 237 6.87 -9.29 22.45
C LYS A 237 7.35 -9.42 21.02
N ARG A 238 6.59 -8.89 20.08
CA ARG A 238 6.89 -8.93 18.66
C ARG A 238 7.34 -7.55 18.18
N SER A 239 8.46 -7.50 17.45
CA SER A 239 8.95 -6.30 16.77
C SER A 239 8.81 -6.45 15.27
N ASP A 240 8.58 -5.33 14.55
CA ASP A 240 8.30 -5.33 13.11
C ASP A 240 9.44 -6.01 12.32
N MET A 241 10.70 -5.68 12.64
CA MET A 241 11.88 -6.30 12.05
C MET A 241 13.13 -6.15 12.94
N GLY A 242 14.17 -6.90 12.63
CA GLY A 242 15.45 -6.77 13.35
C GLY A 242 16.44 -7.90 13.05
N TRP A 243 17.43 -8.03 13.90
CA TRP A 243 18.52 -9.01 13.77
C TRP A 243 18.81 -9.67 15.09
N ARG A 244 19.12 -10.97 15.03
CA ARG A 244 19.71 -11.75 16.11
C ARG A 244 21.21 -11.81 15.88
N LEU A 245 21.99 -11.15 16.72
CA LEU A 245 23.44 -11.15 16.58
C LEU A 245 24.05 -12.45 17.12
N PRO A 246 25.26 -12.87 16.65
CA PRO A 246 25.92 -14.10 17.11
C PRO A 246 26.19 -14.15 18.61
N ASN A 247 26.30 -13.00 19.27
CA ASN A 247 26.46 -12.88 20.73
C ASN A 247 25.14 -12.97 21.52
N GLY A 248 24.04 -13.31 20.87
CA GLY A 248 22.72 -13.41 21.47
C GLY A 248 21.96 -12.09 21.65
N ARG A 249 22.59 -10.93 21.34
CA ARG A 249 21.94 -9.61 21.41
C ARG A 249 20.98 -9.41 20.23
N TYR A 250 19.87 -8.70 20.47
CA TYR A 250 18.93 -8.29 19.44
C TYR A 250 19.09 -6.82 19.09
N ILE A 251 18.95 -6.50 17.81
CA ILE A 251 18.73 -5.14 17.32
C ILE A 251 17.37 -5.15 16.66
N LEU A 252 16.44 -4.36 17.18
CA LEU A 252 15.04 -4.31 16.75
C LEU A 252 14.75 -2.97 16.10
N VAL A 253 13.94 -2.98 15.07
CA VAL A 253 13.43 -1.79 14.40
C VAL A 253 11.92 -1.79 14.49
N GLU A 254 11.36 -0.73 15.04
CA GLU A 254 9.94 -0.46 15.11
C GLU A 254 9.61 0.81 14.34
N LEU A 255 8.58 0.78 13.51
CA LEU A 255 8.15 1.92 12.72
C LEU A 255 7.02 2.67 13.42
N ASP A 256 7.35 3.83 13.97
CA ASP A 256 6.37 4.69 14.61
C ASP A 256 5.40 5.30 13.59
N GLY A 257 4.12 5.11 13.82
CA GLY A 257 3.06 5.91 13.24
C GLY A 257 2.51 5.50 11.87
N LEU A 258 3.01 4.42 11.22
CA LEU A 258 2.38 3.93 9.98
C LEU A 258 0.98 3.34 10.24
N SER A 259 0.73 2.70 11.37
CA SER A 259 -0.59 2.23 11.77
C SER A 259 -1.60 3.36 11.94
N LYS A 260 -1.19 4.54 12.41
CA LYS A 260 -2.05 5.73 12.54
C LYS A 260 -2.43 6.37 11.21
N TYR A 261 -1.58 6.23 10.17
CA TYR A 261 -1.83 6.76 8.82
C TYR A 261 -2.42 5.72 7.86
N LEU A 262 -2.36 4.43 8.17
CA LEU A 262 -2.82 3.33 7.32
C LEU A 262 -4.04 2.60 7.87
N SER A 263 -4.26 2.61 9.18
CA SER A 263 -5.43 1.99 9.82
C SER A 263 -6.34 3.03 10.47
N THR A 264 -7.11 3.77 9.67
CA THR A 264 -8.43 4.15 10.12
C THR A 264 -9.24 2.86 10.13
N ASN A 265 -9.49 2.32 11.33
CA ASN A 265 -10.50 1.29 11.48
C ASN A 265 -11.78 1.76 10.81
N ALA A 266 -12.16 1.10 9.73
CA ALA A 266 -13.35 1.42 8.94
C ALA A 266 -14.67 1.25 9.73
N ARG A 267 -14.61 1.01 11.04
CA ARG A 267 -15.77 0.76 11.91
C ARG A 267 -16.05 1.83 12.96
N THR A 268 -15.12 2.71 13.28
CA THR A 268 -15.39 3.80 14.25
C THR A 268 -14.69 5.08 13.76
N HIS A 269 -15.49 6.04 13.31
CA HIS A 269 -15.05 7.39 12.91
C HIS A 269 -14.73 8.31 14.09
N GLU A 270 -14.37 7.76 15.26
CA GLU A 270 -14.03 8.54 16.44
C GLU A 270 -12.51 8.70 16.55
N GLU A 271 -12.05 9.93 16.68
CA GLU A 271 -10.68 10.21 17.11
C GLU A 271 -10.45 9.57 18.49
N PRO A 272 -9.32 8.86 18.70
CA PRO A 272 -9.04 8.26 20.01
C PRO A 272 -9.05 9.37 21.06
N SER A 273 -9.82 9.17 22.14
CA SER A 273 -9.83 10.15 23.24
C SER A 273 -8.40 10.33 23.79
N VAL A 274 -8.09 11.53 24.31
CA VAL A 274 -6.79 11.82 24.95
C VAL A 274 -6.42 10.72 25.96
N TYR A 275 -7.39 10.19 26.66
CA TYR A 275 -7.22 9.07 27.61
C TYR A 275 -6.74 7.78 26.92
N GLN A 276 -7.29 7.42 25.78
CA GLN A 276 -6.86 6.25 25.01
C GLN A 276 -5.44 6.43 24.47
N ALA A 277 -5.11 7.60 23.95
CA ALA A 277 -3.76 7.93 23.49
C ALA A 277 -2.73 7.83 24.62
N VAL A 278 -3.03 8.37 25.82
CA VAL A 278 -2.15 8.28 26.99
C VAL A 278 -1.99 6.85 27.47
N ARG A 279 -3.07 6.05 27.46
CA ARG A 279 -3.02 4.64 27.84
C ARG A 279 -2.14 3.83 26.87
N THR A 280 -2.28 4.06 25.56
CA THR A 280 -1.44 3.43 24.54
C THR A 280 0.03 3.78 24.73
N MET A 281 0.36 5.07 24.91
CA MET A 281 1.74 5.51 25.19
C MET A 281 2.35 4.85 26.44
N ARG A 282 1.56 4.72 27.51
CA ARG A 282 2.02 4.05 28.75
C ARG A 282 2.31 2.57 28.49
N ALA A 283 1.43 1.88 27.76
CA ALA A 283 1.64 0.47 27.41
C ALA A 283 2.88 0.28 26.52
N GLU A 284 3.11 1.17 25.56
CA GLU A 284 4.31 1.14 24.73
C GLU A 284 5.60 1.37 25.53
N ARG A 285 5.62 2.35 26.42
CA ARG A 285 6.78 2.61 27.30
C ARG A 285 7.08 1.44 28.23
N LEU A 286 6.06 0.82 28.80
CA LEU A 286 6.23 -0.36 29.65
C LEU A 286 6.79 -1.54 28.84
N ARG A 287 6.27 -1.76 27.62
CA ARG A 287 6.77 -2.76 26.69
C ARG A 287 8.27 -2.55 26.40
N GLU A 288 8.67 -1.31 26.12
CA GLU A 288 10.06 -0.95 25.86
C GLU A 288 10.96 -1.20 27.08
N SER A 289 10.48 -0.84 28.28
CA SER A 289 11.21 -1.11 29.53
C SER A 289 11.45 -2.62 29.74
N HIS A 290 10.47 -3.46 29.42
CA HIS A 290 10.63 -4.92 29.52
C HIS A 290 11.64 -5.46 28.49
N LEU A 291 11.57 -4.97 27.24
CA LEU A 291 12.53 -5.36 26.19
C LEU A 291 13.96 -4.91 26.51
N ASN A 292 14.13 -3.75 27.14
CA ASN A 292 15.47 -3.29 27.58
C ASN A 292 16.12 -4.24 28.59
N LEU A 293 15.36 -4.96 29.41
CA LEU A 293 15.89 -5.97 30.33
C LEU A 293 16.53 -7.17 29.61
N THR A 294 16.18 -7.41 28.35
CA THR A 294 16.79 -8.47 27.51
C THR A 294 18.14 -8.07 26.93
N GLY A 295 18.59 -6.82 27.11
CA GLY A 295 19.76 -6.26 26.45
C GLY A 295 19.56 -5.98 24.96
N ALA A 296 18.32 -5.99 24.47
CA ALA A 296 17.99 -5.63 23.09
C ALA A 296 18.21 -4.13 22.84
N THR A 297 18.73 -3.79 21.66
CA THR A 297 18.75 -2.41 21.16
C THR A 297 17.48 -2.16 20.37
N ILE A 298 16.65 -1.20 20.78
CA ILE A 298 15.39 -0.87 20.11
C ILE A 298 15.57 0.44 19.36
N LEU A 299 15.39 0.39 18.05
CA LEU A 299 15.46 1.55 17.15
C LEU A 299 14.05 1.90 16.70
N ARG A 300 13.52 3.03 17.18
CA ARG A 300 12.23 3.56 16.72
C ARG A 300 12.45 4.61 15.65
N LEU A 301 11.75 4.46 14.55
CA LEU A 301 11.89 5.29 13.37
C LEU A 301 10.54 5.77 12.88
N SER A 302 10.43 7.05 12.63
CA SER A 302 9.38 7.55 11.75
C SER A 302 9.67 7.10 10.31
N PHE A 303 8.63 7.03 9.49
CA PHE A 303 8.80 6.66 8.07
C PHE A 303 9.74 7.62 7.33
N ALA A 304 9.71 8.92 7.66
CA ALA A 304 10.60 9.91 7.07
C ALA A 304 12.08 9.65 7.42
N GLN A 305 12.37 9.32 8.67
CA GLN A 305 13.73 8.95 9.11
C GLN A 305 14.21 7.66 8.46
N ALA A 306 13.33 6.68 8.30
CA ALA A 306 13.66 5.41 7.65
C ALA A 306 13.92 5.55 6.13
N LEU A 307 13.43 6.62 5.50
CA LEU A 307 13.70 6.93 4.08
C LEU A 307 14.92 7.83 3.88
N ASP A 308 15.44 8.47 4.93
CA ASP A 308 16.71 9.20 4.89
C ASP A 308 17.87 8.19 4.94
N ALA A 309 18.46 7.95 3.77
CA ALA A 309 19.49 6.92 3.59
C ALA A 309 20.73 7.16 4.49
N ASP A 310 21.18 8.43 4.60
CA ASP A 310 22.34 8.79 5.39
C ASP A 310 22.08 8.66 6.88
N TYR A 311 20.91 9.08 7.33
CA TYR A 311 20.49 8.93 8.72
C TYR A 311 20.37 7.44 9.09
N LEU A 312 19.65 6.67 8.27
CA LEU A 312 19.42 5.25 8.53
C LEU A 312 20.71 4.46 8.52
N PHE A 313 21.62 4.73 7.57
CA PHE A 313 22.93 4.07 7.51
C PHE A 313 23.75 4.33 8.78
N ARG A 314 23.86 5.59 9.22
CA ARG A 314 24.58 5.93 10.47
C ARG A 314 23.95 5.27 11.68
N LEU A 315 22.62 5.28 11.79
CA LEU A 315 21.92 4.69 12.92
C LEU A 315 22.14 3.19 13.01
N LEU A 316 21.95 2.45 11.91
CA LEU A 316 22.14 1.00 11.87
C LEU A 316 23.59 0.60 12.08
N SER A 317 24.55 1.34 11.49
CA SER A 317 25.98 1.12 11.72
C SER A 317 26.38 1.34 13.19
N THR A 318 25.88 2.42 13.82
CA THR A 318 26.13 2.71 15.24
C THR A 318 25.53 1.65 16.15
N ALA A 319 24.37 1.11 15.80
CA ALA A 319 23.74 0.01 16.53
C ALA A 319 24.50 -1.33 16.36
N GLY A 320 25.37 -1.43 15.38
CA GLY A 320 26.15 -2.64 15.09
C GLY A 320 25.43 -3.65 14.21
N VAL A 321 24.51 -3.20 13.35
CA VAL A 321 23.87 -4.07 12.36
C VAL A 321 24.91 -4.55 11.34
N PRO A 322 25.00 -5.86 11.06
CA PRO A 322 25.99 -6.38 10.12
C PRO A 322 25.71 -5.95 8.68
N LEU A 323 26.77 -5.63 7.93
CA LEU A 323 26.70 -5.47 6.48
C LEU A 323 26.72 -6.83 5.77
N ASN A 324 26.10 -6.90 4.59
CA ASN A 324 26.21 -8.05 3.71
C ASN A 324 27.66 -8.17 3.18
N LYS A 325 28.27 -9.34 3.30
CA LYS A 325 29.67 -9.57 2.87
C LYS A 325 29.86 -9.49 1.35
N GLU A 326 28.77 -9.50 0.57
CA GLU A 326 28.82 -9.53 -0.91
C GLU A 326 28.91 -8.14 -1.58
N THR A 327 28.81 -7.04 -0.83
CA THR A 327 28.89 -5.68 -1.38
C THR A 327 30.31 -5.07 -1.38
N SER A 328 31.33 -5.86 -1.05
CA SER A 328 32.75 -5.42 -1.02
C SER A 328 33.53 -5.98 -2.22
N SER A 329 32.98 -5.86 -3.44
CA SER A 329 33.72 -6.22 -4.66
C SER A 329 33.48 -5.18 -5.74
#